data_c399610e4c3fabea51da652e45b29783
#
_entry.id   c399610e4c3fabea51da652e45b29783
#
_cell.length_a   1.000
_cell.length_b   1.000
_cell.length_c   1.000
_cell.angle_alpha   90.00
_cell.angle_beta   90.00
_cell.angle_gamma   90.00
#
_symmetry.space_group_name_H-M   'P 1'
#
loop_
_entity.id
_entity.type
_entity.pdbx_description
1 polymer ?
#
loop_
_entity_poly.entity_id
_entity_poly.type
_entity_poly.pdbx_seq_one_letter_code
_entity_poly.pdbx_strand_id
1 'polypeptide(L)'
;MHGHLHAPTTQPGASRRDFLHQIMRASLAGASILELGFFRAAVARAQAREATSRLFDIQKIADGVFFALAHPQALTNCNAAIFVNSQDVLVVDAHSKPSAAASLIAQIKREVTTKPVRYLVNTHFHWDHTQGDPAYRAAWSKIDIIASDATKKLLSQDARNRLKDSLDGVPQIIDGLKGRLAKAATASDKGFYTEQIRLAEAYQAEMRSYTPELPDITFSDSYVIKDRAHDLHIEFHGRAHTAGDVVVFCPQKRTVATGDAVIGFLPNINDGYPREWPRTINSIAQLAADRLLPGHGPVQPDHQRMTQFRNYIEELTGIVETGKNTGKSLDELRKSIPVASLKSLQANGFGAYVGGNLNKYTVYVGSRTPLEDRLAANVEAVYKNLDRS
;
A
#
# COMPACT_ATOMS: atom_id res chain seq x y z
N MET A 1 18.89 -49.71 -56.14
CA MET A 1 19.78 -49.05 -55.15
C MET A 1 18.89 -48.39 -54.11
N HIS A 2 18.88 -48.98 -52.93
CA HIS A 2 17.95 -48.54 -51.83
C HIS A 2 18.62 -47.46 -51.02
N GLY A 3 17.99 -46.30 -50.92
CA GLY A 3 18.37 -45.23 -50.01
C GLY A 3 17.55 -45.30 -48.73
N HIS A 4 18.19 -45.57 -47.58
CA HIS A 4 17.58 -45.58 -46.26
C HIS A 4 17.36 -44.16 -45.74
N LEU A 5 16.12 -43.80 -45.45
CA LEU A 5 15.74 -42.62 -44.69
C LEU A 5 15.95 -42.87 -43.18
N HIS A 6 16.89 -42.17 -42.58
CA HIS A 6 17.04 -42.13 -41.11
C HIS A 6 15.98 -41.20 -40.50
N ALA A 7 15.17 -41.74 -39.57
CA ALA A 7 14.28 -40.98 -38.72
C ALA A 7 15.08 -40.21 -37.66
N PRO A 8 14.66 -38.98 -37.26
CA PRO A 8 15.35 -38.24 -36.24
C PRO A 8 15.05 -38.85 -34.86
N THR A 9 16.14 -39.14 -34.11
CA THR A 9 16.09 -39.60 -32.74
C THR A 9 15.59 -38.47 -31.82
N THR A 10 14.46 -38.70 -31.14
CA THR A 10 13.96 -37.86 -30.06
C THR A 10 14.93 -37.91 -28.89
N GLN A 11 15.50 -36.76 -28.52
CA GLN A 11 16.27 -36.64 -27.30
C GLN A 11 15.31 -36.77 -26.08
N PRO A 12 15.70 -37.48 -25.01
CA PRO A 12 14.89 -37.58 -23.80
C PRO A 12 14.83 -36.23 -23.11
N GLY A 13 13.60 -35.78 -22.79
CA GLY A 13 13.36 -34.52 -22.07
C GLY A 13 14.12 -34.50 -20.76
N ALA A 14 14.79 -33.40 -20.50
CA ALA A 14 15.52 -33.16 -19.26
C ALA A 14 14.60 -33.39 -18.04
N SER A 15 15.08 -34.18 -17.08
CA SER A 15 14.32 -34.49 -15.88
C SER A 15 14.20 -33.23 -14.99
N ARG A 16 13.16 -33.16 -14.15
CA ARG A 16 13.02 -32.09 -13.15
C ARG A 16 14.30 -31.91 -12.31
N ARG A 17 15.05 -32.96 -12.11
CA ARG A 17 16.30 -32.98 -11.34
C ARG A 17 17.45 -32.34 -12.13
N ASP A 18 17.52 -32.54 -13.44
CA ASP A 18 18.54 -31.92 -14.31
C ASP A 18 18.30 -30.43 -14.47
N PHE A 19 17.03 -30.04 -14.54
CA PHE A 19 16.62 -28.63 -14.53
C PHE A 19 17.00 -27.92 -13.22
N LEU A 20 16.80 -28.57 -12.06
CA LEU A 20 17.19 -28.02 -10.74
C LEU A 20 18.71 -27.95 -10.58
N HIS A 21 19.46 -28.93 -11.12
CA HIS A 21 20.93 -28.91 -11.12
C HIS A 21 21.52 -27.85 -12.05
N GLN A 22 20.88 -27.54 -13.18
CA GLN A 22 21.26 -26.42 -14.04
C GLN A 22 21.01 -25.07 -13.38
N ILE A 23 19.92 -24.94 -12.65
CA ILE A 23 19.62 -23.72 -11.83
C ILE A 23 20.68 -23.53 -10.75
N MET A 24 21.07 -24.57 -10.02
CA MET A 24 22.10 -24.48 -8.97
C MET A 24 23.49 -24.15 -9.51
N ARG A 25 23.82 -24.50 -10.76
CA ARG A 25 25.11 -24.17 -11.40
C ARG A 25 25.12 -22.74 -11.99
N ALA A 26 23.96 -22.19 -12.35
CA ALA A 26 23.83 -20.83 -12.87
C ALA A 26 23.81 -19.76 -11.75
N SER A 27 23.58 -20.16 -10.48
CA SER A 27 23.44 -19.24 -9.34
C SER A 27 24.76 -18.59 -8.87
N LEU A 28 25.90 -18.87 -9.47
CA LEU A 28 27.18 -18.25 -9.13
C LEU A 28 27.62 -17.11 -10.07
N ALA A 29 26.90 -16.83 -11.17
CA ALA A 29 27.31 -15.79 -12.12
C ALA A 29 26.17 -15.06 -12.87
N GLY A 30 24.88 -15.20 -12.47
CA GLY A 30 23.79 -14.63 -13.26
C GLY A 30 22.42 -14.55 -12.58
N ALA A 31 22.40 -14.37 -11.26
CA ALA A 31 21.16 -14.38 -10.45
C ALA A 31 20.08 -13.40 -10.97
N SER A 32 20.46 -12.25 -11.51
CA SER A 32 19.53 -11.19 -11.89
C SER A 32 18.63 -11.52 -13.08
N ILE A 33 19.09 -12.26 -14.09
CA ILE A 33 18.30 -12.53 -15.31
C ILE A 33 17.32 -13.69 -15.09
N LEU A 34 17.74 -14.70 -14.34
CA LEU A 34 16.87 -15.85 -13.99
C LEU A 34 15.80 -15.45 -12.98
N GLU A 35 16.13 -14.67 -11.97
CA GLU A 35 15.17 -14.11 -11.00
C GLU A 35 14.15 -13.22 -11.70
N LEU A 36 14.58 -12.37 -12.64
CA LEU A 36 13.68 -11.55 -13.45
C LEU A 36 12.77 -12.42 -14.35
N GLY A 37 13.28 -13.52 -14.88
CA GLY A 37 12.52 -14.49 -15.68
C GLY A 37 11.46 -15.23 -14.85
N PHE A 38 11.80 -15.69 -13.65
CA PHE A 38 10.84 -16.32 -12.73
C PHE A 38 9.81 -15.35 -12.23
N PHE A 39 10.23 -14.13 -11.89
CA PHE A 39 9.33 -13.06 -11.47
C PHE A 39 8.33 -12.70 -12.59
N ARG A 40 8.81 -12.51 -13.84
CA ARG A 40 7.94 -12.27 -15.01
C ARG A 40 6.96 -13.41 -15.24
N ALA A 41 7.41 -14.67 -15.10
CA ALA A 41 6.54 -15.83 -15.23
C ALA A 41 5.51 -15.94 -14.08
N ALA A 42 5.90 -15.59 -12.85
CA ALA A 42 4.99 -15.55 -11.70
C ALA A 42 3.94 -14.43 -11.86
N VAL A 43 4.36 -13.23 -12.24
CA VAL A 43 3.48 -12.10 -12.56
C VAL A 43 2.53 -12.46 -13.72
N ALA A 44 3.02 -13.07 -14.79
CA ALA A 44 2.18 -13.50 -15.92
C ALA A 44 1.14 -14.56 -15.52
N ARG A 45 1.50 -15.52 -14.63
CA ARG A 45 0.54 -16.49 -14.09
C ARG A 45 -0.47 -15.88 -13.12
N ALA A 46 -0.04 -14.93 -12.29
CA ALA A 46 -0.92 -14.15 -11.44
C ALA A 46 -1.88 -13.32 -12.27
N GLN A 47 -1.40 -12.63 -13.31
CA GLN A 47 -2.22 -11.90 -14.28
C GLN A 47 -3.27 -12.79 -14.96
N ALA A 48 -2.90 -14.02 -15.33
CA ALA A 48 -3.83 -14.97 -15.96
C ALA A 48 -4.92 -15.49 -14.98
N ARG A 49 -4.60 -15.62 -13.67
CA ARG A 49 -5.55 -16.04 -12.64
C ARG A 49 -6.43 -14.90 -12.13
N GLU A 50 -5.87 -13.70 -12.00
CA GLU A 50 -6.56 -12.52 -11.47
C GLU A 50 -7.29 -11.70 -12.55
N ALA A 51 -7.06 -11.97 -13.84
CA ALA A 51 -7.83 -11.39 -14.94
C ALA A 51 -9.36 -11.67 -14.83
N THR A 52 -9.75 -12.61 -13.97
CA THR A 52 -11.13 -12.92 -13.64
C THR A 52 -11.63 -12.30 -12.33
N SER A 53 -10.74 -11.82 -11.44
CA SER A 53 -11.13 -11.18 -10.18
C SER A 53 -10.94 -9.67 -10.27
N ARG A 54 -12.01 -8.92 -10.06
CA ARG A 54 -11.98 -7.46 -9.98
C ARG A 54 -11.51 -7.07 -8.59
N LEU A 55 -10.21 -6.74 -8.46
CA LEU A 55 -9.60 -6.34 -7.18
C LEU A 55 -9.81 -4.86 -6.85
N PHE A 56 -10.22 -4.05 -7.83
CA PHE A 56 -10.38 -2.61 -7.69
C PHE A 56 -11.69 -2.15 -8.31
N ASP A 57 -12.33 -1.18 -7.66
CA ASP A 57 -13.39 -0.38 -8.27
C ASP A 57 -12.79 0.88 -8.87
N ILE A 58 -12.72 0.96 -10.19
CA ILE A 58 -12.21 2.13 -10.89
C ILE A 58 -13.30 3.20 -10.96
N GLN A 59 -13.06 4.35 -10.36
CA GLN A 59 -13.96 5.50 -10.31
C GLN A 59 -13.36 6.64 -11.14
N LYS A 60 -14.12 7.20 -12.09
CA LYS A 60 -13.73 8.44 -12.78
C LYS A 60 -13.99 9.62 -11.85
N ILE A 61 -12.95 10.36 -11.51
CA ILE A 61 -13.00 11.51 -10.59
C ILE A 61 -13.16 12.82 -11.37
N ALA A 62 -12.37 12.96 -12.44
CA ALA A 62 -12.41 14.07 -13.37
C ALA A 62 -11.95 13.57 -14.74
N ASP A 63 -11.93 14.44 -15.74
CA ASP A 63 -11.38 14.07 -17.04
C ASP A 63 -9.87 13.82 -16.93
N GLY A 64 -9.44 12.61 -17.29
CA GLY A 64 -8.06 12.15 -17.14
C GLY A 64 -7.66 11.78 -15.70
N VAL A 65 -8.57 11.82 -14.71
CA VAL A 65 -8.28 11.44 -13.32
C VAL A 65 -9.20 10.31 -12.87
N PHE A 66 -8.60 9.21 -12.40
CA PHE A 66 -9.32 8.04 -11.91
C PHE A 66 -8.79 7.64 -10.54
N PHE A 67 -9.63 6.93 -9.79
CA PHE A 67 -9.30 6.38 -8.49
C PHE A 67 -9.62 4.89 -8.46
N ALA A 68 -8.64 4.08 -8.13
CA ALA A 68 -8.78 2.65 -7.97
C ALA A 68 -8.98 2.34 -6.49
N LEU A 69 -10.23 2.17 -6.08
CA LEU A 69 -10.58 1.77 -4.72
C LEU A 69 -10.33 0.28 -4.54
N ALA A 70 -9.43 -0.06 -3.64
CA ALA A 70 -9.01 -1.44 -3.40
C ALA A 70 -10.06 -2.27 -2.66
N HIS A 71 -10.23 -3.53 -3.08
CA HIS A 71 -10.99 -4.51 -2.34
C HIS A 71 -10.10 -5.20 -1.30
N PRO A 72 -10.35 -5.05 0.00
CA PRO A 72 -9.46 -5.53 1.06
C PRO A 72 -9.30 -7.06 1.11
N GLN A 73 -10.25 -7.82 0.55
CA GLN A 73 -10.25 -9.29 0.55
C GLN A 73 -9.03 -9.93 -0.14
N ALA A 74 -8.28 -9.16 -0.94
CA ALA A 74 -7.12 -9.69 -1.67
C ALA A 74 -5.77 -9.31 -1.04
N LEU A 75 -5.73 -8.88 0.22
CA LEU A 75 -4.58 -8.19 0.82
C LEU A 75 -4.15 -6.96 0.00
N THR A 76 -5.07 -6.41 -0.77
CA THR A 76 -4.91 -5.17 -1.50
C THR A 76 -5.33 -4.07 -0.56
N ASN A 77 -4.37 -3.52 0.10
CA ASN A 77 -4.68 -2.62 1.19
C ASN A 77 -4.80 -1.17 0.73
N CYS A 78 -3.90 -0.70 -0.13
CA CYS A 78 -3.93 0.68 -0.56
C CYS A 78 -4.73 0.88 -1.85
N ASN A 79 -5.24 2.08 -2.01
CA ASN A 79 -5.81 2.57 -3.24
C ASN A 79 -4.72 3.03 -4.21
N ALA A 80 -5.11 3.40 -5.45
CA ALA A 80 -4.24 4.13 -6.35
C ALA A 80 -4.97 5.29 -7.00
N ALA A 81 -4.30 6.43 -7.16
CA ALA A 81 -4.76 7.48 -8.05
C ALA A 81 -4.08 7.34 -9.42
N ILE A 82 -4.84 7.58 -10.49
CA ILE A 82 -4.38 7.39 -11.87
C ILE A 82 -4.62 8.68 -12.62
N PHE A 83 -3.54 9.28 -13.12
CA PHE A 83 -3.56 10.51 -13.90
C PHE A 83 -3.16 10.19 -15.34
N VAL A 84 -4.07 10.40 -16.28
CA VAL A 84 -3.85 10.14 -17.70
C VAL A 84 -3.35 11.41 -18.39
N ASN A 85 -2.06 11.47 -18.63
CA ASN A 85 -1.39 12.54 -19.35
C ASN A 85 -1.65 12.49 -20.85
N SER A 86 -1.12 13.44 -21.61
CA SER A 86 -1.31 13.49 -23.06
C SER A 86 -0.75 12.26 -23.78
N GLN A 87 0.36 11.66 -23.32
CA GLN A 87 1.04 10.52 -23.95
C GLN A 87 1.21 9.30 -23.06
N ASP A 88 1.12 9.45 -21.76
CA ASP A 88 1.40 8.42 -20.77
C ASP A 88 0.45 8.50 -19.54
N VAL A 89 0.78 7.75 -18.50
CA VAL A 89 0.03 7.69 -17.25
C VAL A 89 0.99 7.85 -16.08
N LEU A 90 0.58 8.59 -15.05
CA LEU A 90 1.13 8.54 -13.72
C LEU A 90 0.19 7.76 -12.81
N VAL A 91 0.75 6.82 -12.05
CA VAL A 91 0.04 6.09 -10.99
C VAL A 91 0.64 6.46 -9.64
N VAL A 92 -0.21 6.66 -8.63
CA VAL A 92 0.19 6.90 -7.24
C VAL A 92 -0.05 5.64 -6.45
N ASP A 93 1.00 5.12 -5.85
CA ASP A 93 1.12 3.90 -5.07
C ASP A 93 0.94 2.58 -5.83
N ALA A 94 1.73 1.59 -5.44
CA ALA A 94 1.93 0.34 -6.17
C ALA A 94 1.28 -0.89 -5.52
N HIS A 95 0.64 -0.73 -4.39
CA HIS A 95 0.02 -1.81 -3.61
C HIS A 95 0.97 -2.76 -2.87
N SER A 96 0.34 -3.69 -2.14
CA SER A 96 0.93 -4.57 -1.14
C SER A 96 1.68 -5.78 -1.69
N LYS A 97 1.57 -6.05 -2.98
CA LYS A 97 2.24 -7.20 -3.62
C LYS A 97 2.23 -7.08 -5.15
N PRO A 98 3.19 -7.71 -5.84
CA PRO A 98 3.29 -7.65 -7.29
C PRO A 98 2.04 -8.14 -8.03
N SER A 99 1.39 -9.20 -7.56
CA SER A 99 0.19 -9.73 -8.20
C SER A 99 -0.99 -8.75 -8.13
N ALA A 100 -1.15 -8.01 -7.04
CA ALA A 100 -2.18 -6.97 -6.92
C ALA A 100 -1.92 -5.80 -7.88
N ALA A 101 -0.67 -5.34 -7.96
CA ALA A 101 -0.26 -4.32 -8.93
C ALA A 101 -0.50 -4.78 -10.38
N ALA A 102 -0.17 -6.04 -10.69
CA ALA A 102 -0.43 -6.63 -12.01
C ALA A 102 -1.93 -6.64 -12.37
N SER A 103 -2.79 -6.91 -11.39
CA SER A 103 -4.25 -6.83 -11.57
C SER A 103 -4.70 -5.40 -11.89
N LEU A 104 -4.19 -4.40 -11.16
CA LEU A 104 -4.50 -3.00 -11.45
C LEU A 104 -4.01 -2.58 -12.84
N ILE A 105 -2.79 -2.96 -13.22
CA ILE A 105 -2.23 -2.72 -14.55
C ILE A 105 -3.16 -3.26 -15.65
N ALA A 106 -3.66 -4.48 -15.48
CA ALA A 106 -4.61 -5.08 -16.41
C ALA A 106 -5.94 -4.31 -16.45
N GLN A 107 -6.45 -3.86 -15.29
CA GLN A 107 -7.66 -3.04 -15.22
C GLN A 107 -7.47 -1.67 -15.86
N ILE A 108 -6.34 -0.99 -15.64
CA ILE A 108 -6.02 0.30 -16.27
C ILE A 108 -6.07 0.15 -17.81
N LYS A 109 -5.41 -0.87 -18.35
CA LYS A 109 -5.40 -1.13 -19.81
C LYS A 109 -6.79 -1.41 -20.38
N ARG A 110 -7.66 -2.04 -19.63
CA ARG A 110 -9.01 -2.42 -20.08
C ARG A 110 -10.04 -1.30 -19.87
N GLU A 111 -9.98 -0.59 -18.74
CA GLU A 111 -11.06 0.28 -18.27
C GLU A 111 -10.70 1.78 -18.34
N VAL A 112 -9.41 2.13 -18.38
CA VAL A 112 -8.97 3.52 -18.35
C VAL A 112 -8.31 3.94 -19.67
N THR A 113 -7.16 3.34 -20.02
CA THR A 113 -6.40 3.72 -21.22
C THR A 113 -5.35 2.67 -21.58
N THR A 114 -5.00 2.61 -22.87
CA THR A 114 -3.89 1.78 -23.37
C THR A 114 -2.54 2.48 -23.34
N LYS A 115 -2.48 3.77 -22.94
CA LYS A 115 -1.22 4.51 -22.80
C LYS A 115 -0.31 3.83 -21.77
N PRO A 116 1.04 3.88 -21.94
CA PRO A 116 1.97 3.30 -20.99
C PRO A 116 1.95 4.06 -19.66
N VAL A 117 2.12 3.35 -18.54
CA VAL A 117 2.50 4.00 -17.29
C VAL A 117 3.97 4.38 -17.38
N ARG A 118 4.24 5.67 -17.31
CA ARG A 118 5.59 6.25 -17.40
C ARG A 118 6.11 6.63 -16.02
N TYR A 119 5.22 6.99 -15.11
CA TYR A 119 5.56 7.46 -13.77
C TYR A 119 4.77 6.67 -12.72
N LEU A 120 5.49 6.22 -11.69
CA LEU A 120 4.92 5.62 -10.48
C LEU A 120 5.41 6.44 -9.30
N VAL A 121 4.50 6.97 -8.50
CA VAL A 121 4.85 7.71 -7.28
C VAL A 121 4.62 6.82 -6.08
N ASN A 122 5.65 6.56 -5.28
CA ASN A 122 5.48 6.00 -3.95
C ASN A 122 5.30 7.15 -2.97
N THR A 123 4.10 7.27 -2.40
CA THR A 123 3.79 8.36 -1.46
C THR A 123 4.64 8.28 -0.21
N HIS A 124 4.92 7.08 0.26
CA HIS A 124 5.79 6.81 1.41
C HIS A 124 6.33 5.36 1.36
N PHE A 125 7.14 4.97 2.35
CA PHE A 125 7.92 3.72 2.29
C PHE A 125 7.19 2.45 2.74
N HIS A 126 5.94 2.50 3.18
CA HIS A 126 5.23 1.33 3.67
C HIS A 126 5.00 0.28 2.57
N TRP A 127 4.96 -0.95 3.03
CA TRP A 127 4.92 -2.15 2.20
C TRP A 127 3.72 -2.20 1.24
N ASP A 128 2.57 -1.74 1.69
CA ASP A 128 1.33 -1.74 0.93
C ASP A 128 1.24 -0.61 -0.12
N HIS A 129 2.23 0.28 -0.17
CA HIS A 129 2.38 1.33 -1.18
C HIS A 129 3.52 1.07 -2.16
N THR A 130 4.45 0.14 -1.84
CA THR A 130 5.70 -0.03 -2.59
C THR A 130 5.96 -1.45 -3.10
N GLN A 131 5.37 -2.50 -2.48
CA GLN A 131 5.72 -3.88 -2.84
C GLN A 131 5.21 -4.32 -4.22
N GLY A 132 4.37 -3.53 -4.88
CA GLY A 132 3.95 -3.73 -6.25
C GLY A 132 4.87 -3.15 -7.32
N ASP A 133 5.86 -2.33 -6.96
CA ASP A 133 6.78 -1.66 -7.88
C ASP A 133 7.36 -2.59 -8.97
N PRO A 134 7.82 -3.81 -8.64
CA PRO A 134 8.38 -4.71 -9.65
C PRO A 134 7.39 -5.11 -10.75
N ALA A 135 6.09 -5.13 -10.48
CA ALA A 135 5.10 -5.44 -11.51
C ALA A 135 4.99 -4.32 -12.55
N TYR A 136 5.12 -3.07 -12.13
CA TYR A 136 5.16 -1.93 -13.03
C TYR A 136 6.44 -1.95 -13.89
N ARG A 137 7.62 -2.23 -13.30
CA ARG A 137 8.87 -2.40 -14.06
C ARG A 137 8.80 -3.55 -15.06
N ALA A 138 8.16 -4.64 -14.69
CA ALA A 138 7.96 -5.78 -15.58
C ALA A 138 7.02 -5.45 -16.75
N ALA A 139 6.03 -4.58 -16.53
CA ALA A 139 5.07 -4.17 -17.55
C ALA A 139 5.61 -3.11 -18.51
N TRP A 140 6.48 -2.22 -18.03
CA TRP A 140 7.04 -1.10 -18.79
C TRP A 140 8.51 -0.86 -18.45
N SER A 141 9.41 -1.08 -19.43
CA SER A 141 10.87 -0.94 -19.25
C SER A 141 11.37 0.48 -19.03
N LYS A 142 10.53 1.49 -19.30
CA LYS A 142 10.88 2.92 -19.19
C LYS A 142 10.09 3.63 -18.09
N ILE A 143 9.68 2.91 -17.05
CA ILE A 143 9.00 3.54 -15.93
C ILE A 143 10.01 4.22 -15.00
N ASP A 144 9.67 5.41 -14.49
CA ASP A 144 10.39 6.07 -13.41
C ASP A 144 9.58 5.96 -12.12
N ILE A 145 10.18 5.43 -11.08
CA ILE A 145 9.62 5.43 -9.72
C ILE A 145 10.11 6.68 -9.01
N ILE A 146 9.18 7.47 -8.50
CA ILE A 146 9.42 8.78 -7.90
C ILE A 146 9.01 8.75 -6.44
N ALA A 147 9.84 9.28 -5.55
CA ALA A 147 9.53 9.42 -4.12
C ALA A 147 10.32 10.58 -3.50
N SER A 148 10.07 10.90 -2.22
CA SER A 148 10.95 11.80 -1.47
C SER A 148 12.29 11.14 -1.16
N ASP A 149 13.33 11.97 -0.91
CA ASP A 149 14.64 11.49 -0.43
C ASP A 149 14.52 10.69 0.86
N ALA A 150 13.62 11.10 1.76
CA ALA A 150 13.37 10.41 3.01
C ALA A 150 12.75 9.02 2.78
N THR A 151 11.80 8.90 1.88
CA THR A 151 11.20 7.61 1.49
C THR A 151 12.25 6.66 0.92
N LYS A 152 13.10 7.13 -0.02
CA LYS A 152 14.21 6.30 -0.54
C LYS A 152 15.17 5.84 0.55
N LYS A 153 15.52 6.74 1.47
CA LYS A 153 16.39 6.42 2.61
C LYS A 153 15.79 5.30 3.47
N LEU A 154 14.52 5.43 3.84
CA LEU A 154 13.82 4.41 4.66
C LEU A 154 13.69 3.07 3.92
N LEU A 155 13.36 3.08 2.62
CA LEU A 155 13.33 1.86 1.81
C LEU A 155 14.69 1.17 1.77
N SER A 156 15.78 1.92 1.59
CA SER A 156 17.12 1.35 1.53
C SER A 156 17.61 0.77 2.87
N GLN A 157 17.15 1.35 3.98
CA GLN A 157 17.57 0.95 5.33
C GLN A 157 16.72 -0.17 5.92
N ASP A 158 15.39 -0.08 5.78
CA ASP A 158 14.46 -0.85 6.59
C ASP A 158 13.62 -1.86 5.81
N ALA A 159 13.39 -1.65 4.50
CA ALA A 159 12.41 -2.45 3.77
C ALA A 159 12.69 -3.95 3.78
N ARG A 160 13.96 -4.36 3.69
CA ARG A 160 14.34 -5.79 3.73
C ARG A 160 14.10 -6.42 5.08
N ASN A 161 14.47 -5.71 6.16
CA ASN A 161 14.29 -6.21 7.53
C ASN A 161 12.80 -6.30 7.86
N ARG A 162 12.03 -5.27 7.53
CA ARG A 162 10.57 -5.26 7.71
C ARG A 162 9.86 -6.37 6.93
N LEU A 163 10.28 -6.62 5.70
CA LEU A 163 9.76 -7.75 4.91
C LEU A 163 10.10 -9.08 5.59
N LYS A 164 11.36 -9.27 6.01
CA LYS A 164 11.78 -10.47 6.72
C LYS A 164 10.96 -10.70 7.97
N ASP A 165 10.82 -9.69 8.83
CA ASP A 165 10.04 -9.78 10.08
C ASP A 165 8.56 -10.09 9.78
N SER A 166 8.01 -9.48 8.73
CA SER A 166 6.65 -9.75 8.27
C SER A 166 6.48 -11.20 7.84
N LEU A 167 7.41 -11.73 7.03
CA LEU A 167 7.37 -13.12 6.57
C LEU A 167 7.61 -14.14 7.68
N ASP A 168 8.49 -13.82 8.62
CA ASP A 168 8.75 -14.65 9.81
C ASP A 168 7.53 -14.70 10.74
N GLY A 169 6.70 -13.66 10.75
CA GLY A 169 5.46 -13.61 11.52
C GLY A 169 4.26 -14.35 10.89
N VAL A 170 4.30 -14.64 9.57
CA VAL A 170 3.16 -15.27 8.89
C VAL A 170 2.76 -16.63 9.46
N PRO A 171 3.67 -17.54 9.84
CA PRO A 171 3.27 -18.82 10.44
C PRO A 171 2.42 -18.65 11.69
N GLN A 172 2.78 -17.73 12.59
CA GLN A 172 1.99 -17.46 13.82
C GLN A 172 0.62 -16.87 13.48
N ILE A 173 0.52 -16.03 12.45
CA ILE A 173 -0.76 -15.50 11.97
C ILE A 173 -1.64 -16.65 11.45
N ILE A 174 -1.09 -17.55 10.63
CA ILE A 174 -1.80 -18.71 10.08
C ILE A 174 -2.28 -19.63 11.21
N ASP A 175 -1.44 -19.92 12.19
CA ASP A 175 -1.82 -20.76 13.33
C ASP A 175 -2.93 -20.12 14.18
N GLY A 176 -2.85 -18.83 14.41
CA GLY A 176 -3.93 -18.06 15.06
C GLY A 176 -5.25 -18.12 14.27
N LEU A 177 -5.19 -18.01 12.95
CA LEU A 177 -6.35 -18.13 12.06
C LEU A 177 -6.95 -19.54 12.07
N LYS A 178 -6.13 -20.58 12.06
CA LYS A 178 -6.57 -21.99 12.20
C LYS A 178 -7.27 -22.21 13.53
N GLY A 179 -6.74 -21.65 14.63
CA GLY A 179 -7.38 -21.69 15.94
C GLY A 179 -8.75 -21.01 15.98
N ARG A 180 -8.93 -19.88 15.27
CA ARG A 180 -10.22 -19.20 15.14
C ARG A 180 -11.17 -19.96 14.22
N LEU A 181 -10.69 -20.51 13.11
CA LEU A 181 -11.46 -21.37 12.21
C LEU A 181 -12.05 -22.57 12.95
N ALA A 182 -11.26 -23.22 13.80
CA ALA A 182 -11.72 -24.36 14.59
C ALA A 182 -12.84 -24.00 15.59
N LYS A 183 -12.89 -22.75 16.05
CA LYS A 183 -13.91 -22.24 16.99
C LYS A 183 -15.07 -21.53 16.28
N ALA A 184 -15.03 -21.37 14.96
CA ALA A 184 -16.03 -20.65 14.19
C ALA A 184 -17.38 -21.39 14.21
N ALA A 185 -18.43 -20.71 14.69
CA ALA A 185 -19.77 -21.27 14.81
C ALA A 185 -20.57 -21.19 13.50
N THR A 186 -20.36 -20.12 12.70
CA THR A 186 -21.14 -19.88 11.48
C THR A 186 -20.40 -20.29 10.22
N ALA A 187 -21.13 -20.62 9.15
CA ALA A 187 -20.55 -20.88 7.82
C ALA A 187 -19.82 -19.64 7.27
N SER A 188 -20.33 -18.45 7.57
CA SER A 188 -19.71 -17.17 7.18
C SER A 188 -18.34 -17.00 7.83
N ASP A 189 -18.22 -17.23 9.14
CA ASP A 189 -16.94 -17.12 9.85
C ASP A 189 -15.93 -18.18 9.37
N LYS A 190 -16.39 -19.40 9.13
CA LYS A 190 -15.54 -20.47 8.57
C LYS A 190 -15.01 -20.08 7.20
N GLY A 191 -15.88 -19.58 6.32
CA GLY A 191 -15.48 -19.07 5.01
C GLY A 191 -14.47 -17.93 5.10
N PHE A 192 -14.71 -16.96 5.99
CA PHE A 192 -13.81 -15.84 6.22
C PHE A 192 -12.42 -16.32 6.68
N TYR A 193 -12.31 -17.12 7.73
CA TYR A 193 -10.99 -17.57 8.22
C TYR A 193 -10.26 -18.47 7.21
N THR A 194 -11.00 -19.32 6.48
CA THR A 194 -10.42 -20.14 5.40
C THR A 194 -9.78 -19.27 4.33
N GLU A 195 -10.48 -18.21 3.90
CA GLU A 195 -9.95 -17.28 2.90
C GLU A 195 -8.75 -16.49 3.45
N GLN A 196 -8.78 -16.05 4.72
CA GLN A 196 -7.65 -15.34 5.33
C GLN A 196 -6.38 -16.22 5.41
N ILE A 197 -6.53 -17.52 5.72
CA ILE A 197 -5.41 -18.47 5.70
C ILE A 197 -4.84 -18.57 4.28
N ARG A 198 -5.70 -18.77 3.28
CA ARG A 198 -5.30 -18.86 1.88
C ARG A 198 -4.55 -17.61 1.42
N LEU A 199 -5.03 -16.42 1.79
CA LEU A 199 -4.39 -15.15 1.43
C LEU A 199 -3.02 -14.99 2.10
N ALA A 200 -2.89 -15.41 3.37
CA ALA A 200 -1.60 -15.35 4.09
C ALA A 200 -0.56 -16.29 3.47
N GLU A 201 -0.97 -17.53 3.15
CA GLU A 201 -0.11 -18.51 2.48
C GLU A 201 0.31 -18.02 1.08
N ALA A 202 -0.61 -17.44 0.31
CA ALA A 202 -0.32 -16.90 -1.01
C ALA A 202 0.64 -15.71 -0.94
N TYR A 203 0.44 -14.78 0.00
CA TYR A 203 1.34 -13.66 0.25
C TYR A 203 2.75 -14.16 0.62
N GLN A 204 2.86 -15.08 1.57
CA GLN A 204 4.14 -15.65 1.97
C GLN A 204 4.87 -16.31 0.79
N ALA A 205 4.15 -17.06 -0.03
CA ALA A 205 4.73 -17.75 -1.18
C ALA A 205 5.22 -16.75 -2.26
N GLU A 206 4.46 -15.70 -2.52
CA GLU A 206 4.81 -14.66 -3.50
C GLU A 206 6.00 -13.82 -3.04
N MET A 207 6.03 -13.43 -1.75
CA MET A 207 7.00 -12.49 -1.22
C MET A 207 8.35 -13.12 -0.80
N ARG A 208 8.47 -14.47 -0.78
CA ARG A 208 9.73 -15.16 -0.46
C ARG A 208 10.91 -14.78 -1.37
N SER A 209 10.64 -14.52 -2.63
CA SER A 209 11.66 -14.12 -3.63
C SER A 209 11.62 -12.62 -3.94
N TYR A 210 10.79 -11.87 -3.23
CA TYR A 210 10.66 -10.44 -3.44
C TYR A 210 11.89 -9.68 -2.96
N THR A 211 12.30 -8.69 -3.76
CA THR A 211 13.33 -7.73 -3.37
C THR A 211 12.74 -6.32 -3.47
N PRO A 212 12.81 -5.50 -2.42
CA PRO A 212 12.34 -4.13 -2.47
C PRO A 212 13.04 -3.34 -3.58
N GLU A 213 12.26 -2.62 -4.37
CA GLU A 213 12.74 -1.67 -5.36
C GLU A 213 13.07 -0.33 -4.69
N LEU A 214 13.94 0.45 -5.33
CA LEU A 214 14.25 1.80 -4.90
C LEU A 214 13.79 2.80 -5.96
N PRO A 215 13.34 4.00 -5.54
CA PRO A 215 12.99 5.07 -6.45
C PRO A 215 14.16 5.49 -7.35
N ASP A 216 13.86 5.76 -8.63
CA ASP A 216 14.82 6.28 -9.61
C ASP A 216 15.04 7.78 -9.41
N ILE A 217 13.95 8.51 -9.23
CA ILE A 217 13.92 9.96 -9.05
C ILE A 217 13.55 10.29 -7.62
N THR A 218 14.32 11.14 -6.96
CA THR A 218 14.01 11.63 -5.63
C THR A 218 14.16 13.14 -5.53
N PHE A 219 13.51 13.73 -4.52
CA PHE A 219 13.52 15.16 -4.26
C PHE A 219 13.29 15.45 -2.77
N SER A 220 13.70 16.64 -2.31
CA SER A 220 13.50 17.08 -0.93
C SER A 220 12.16 17.83 -0.73
N ASP A 221 11.77 18.66 -1.68
CA ASP A 221 10.61 19.56 -1.54
C ASP A 221 9.49 19.27 -2.54
N SER A 222 9.82 19.26 -3.84
CA SER A 222 8.83 19.01 -4.88
C SER A 222 9.45 18.51 -6.19
N TYR A 223 8.65 17.80 -6.96
CA TYR A 223 8.94 17.40 -8.33
C TYR A 223 7.71 17.64 -9.21
N VAL A 224 7.86 18.31 -10.34
CA VAL A 224 6.73 18.69 -11.20
C VAL A 224 6.85 18.03 -12.56
N ILE A 225 5.80 17.32 -12.96
CA ILE A 225 5.64 16.80 -14.31
C ILE A 225 4.72 17.74 -15.06
N LYS A 226 5.27 18.39 -16.09
CA LYS A 226 4.54 19.27 -16.99
C LYS A 226 3.98 18.47 -18.16
N ASP A 227 2.66 18.54 -18.38
CA ASP A 227 2.01 17.89 -19.52
C ASP A 227 0.91 18.77 -20.10
N ARG A 228 0.59 18.58 -21.37
CA ARG A 228 -0.45 19.37 -22.06
C ARG A 228 -1.87 19.13 -21.54
N ALA A 229 -2.13 17.97 -20.94
CA ALA A 229 -3.44 17.65 -20.37
C ALA A 229 -3.63 18.29 -18.99
N HIS A 230 -2.60 18.26 -18.16
CA HIS A 230 -2.55 18.85 -16.81
C HIS A 230 -1.15 18.71 -16.23
N ASP A 231 -0.78 19.60 -15.32
CA ASP A 231 0.45 19.48 -14.54
C ASP A 231 0.22 18.58 -13.32
N LEU A 232 1.25 17.84 -12.92
CA LEU A 232 1.24 17.02 -11.71
C LEU A 232 2.36 17.49 -10.78
N HIS A 233 1.98 17.99 -9.63
CA HIS A 233 2.89 18.48 -8.60
C HIS A 233 3.01 17.41 -7.52
N ILE A 234 4.18 16.82 -7.37
CA ILE A 234 4.52 15.84 -6.33
C ILE A 234 5.23 16.63 -5.23
N GLU A 235 4.60 16.78 -4.06
CA GLU A 235 5.01 17.76 -3.06
C GLU A 235 5.17 17.13 -1.68
N PHE A 236 6.25 17.52 -0.96
CA PHE A 236 6.46 17.21 0.45
C PHE A 236 6.00 18.39 1.30
N HIS A 237 4.98 18.19 2.11
CA HIS A 237 4.40 19.24 2.97
C HIS A 237 4.87 19.18 4.42
N GLY A 238 5.74 18.23 4.75
CA GLY A 238 6.23 17.97 6.10
C GLY A 238 6.02 16.51 6.51
N ARG A 239 6.60 16.13 7.66
CA ARG A 239 6.46 14.78 8.23
C ARG A 239 5.04 14.58 8.76
N ALA A 240 4.49 13.38 8.56
CA ALA A 240 3.12 13.06 8.95
C ALA A 240 3.01 11.58 9.37
N HIS A 241 2.49 10.71 8.49
CA HIS A 241 2.39 9.28 8.69
C HIS A 241 3.79 8.60 8.72
N THR A 242 4.72 9.19 7.98
CA THR A 242 6.14 8.83 7.94
C THR A 242 7.02 10.09 7.87
N ALA A 243 8.34 9.92 7.72
CA ALA A 243 9.25 11.04 7.51
C ALA A 243 9.23 11.59 6.07
N GLY A 244 8.61 10.90 5.13
CA GLY A 244 8.77 11.18 3.70
C GLY A 244 7.47 11.23 2.91
N ASP A 245 6.32 11.44 3.56
CA ASP A 245 5.02 11.45 2.88
C ASP A 245 4.95 12.55 1.82
N VAL A 246 4.62 12.17 0.59
CA VAL A 246 4.36 13.12 -0.49
C VAL A 246 2.91 13.01 -0.95
N VAL A 247 2.40 14.13 -1.46
CA VAL A 247 1.10 14.18 -2.13
C VAL A 247 1.28 14.45 -3.62
N VAL A 248 0.31 14.04 -4.44
CA VAL A 248 0.28 14.37 -5.86
C VAL A 248 -0.91 15.28 -6.13
N PHE A 249 -0.63 16.55 -6.40
CA PHE A 249 -1.63 17.57 -6.66
C PHE A 249 -1.74 17.86 -8.16
N CYS A 250 -2.97 17.84 -8.67
CA CYS A 250 -3.32 18.23 -10.03
C CYS A 250 -4.15 19.53 -10.00
N PRO A 251 -3.52 20.72 -10.18
CA PRO A 251 -4.20 22.00 -10.05
C PRO A 251 -5.39 22.15 -11.00
N GLN A 252 -5.22 21.78 -12.27
CA GLN A 252 -6.24 21.94 -13.31
C GLN A 252 -7.48 21.05 -13.06
N LYS A 253 -7.32 19.96 -12.27
CA LYS A 253 -8.42 19.04 -11.91
C LYS A 253 -8.87 19.21 -10.46
N ARG A 254 -8.25 20.14 -9.71
CA ARG A 254 -8.55 20.43 -8.30
C ARG A 254 -8.62 19.15 -7.46
N THR A 255 -7.64 18.25 -7.65
CA THR A 255 -7.61 16.92 -7.04
C THR A 255 -6.23 16.68 -6.44
N VAL A 256 -6.18 16.11 -5.24
CA VAL A 256 -4.94 15.71 -4.57
C VAL A 256 -5.00 14.25 -4.13
N ALA A 257 -3.99 13.46 -4.50
CA ALA A 257 -3.75 12.14 -3.93
C ALA A 257 -2.88 12.31 -2.69
N THR A 258 -3.36 11.85 -1.54
CA THR A 258 -2.76 12.18 -0.22
C THR A 258 -1.91 11.06 0.36
N GLY A 259 -1.88 9.87 -0.27
CA GLY A 259 -1.32 8.70 0.39
C GLY A 259 -1.91 8.55 1.79
N ASP A 260 -1.08 8.25 2.77
CA ASP A 260 -1.51 8.07 4.15
C ASP A 260 -1.35 9.31 5.04
N ALA A 261 -0.91 10.44 4.48
CA ALA A 261 -0.97 11.71 5.18
C ALA A 261 -2.41 12.09 5.59
N VAL A 262 -3.41 11.65 4.80
CA VAL A 262 -4.85 11.71 5.13
C VAL A 262 -5.54 10.47 4.58
N ILE A 263 -6.22 9.70 5.45
CA ILE A 263 -6.94 8.49 5.06
C ILE A 263 -8.40 8.49 5.55
N GLY A 264 -9.17 7.50 5.09
CA GLY A 264 -10.61 7.40 5.38
C GLY A 264 -10.97 6.75 6.72
N PHE A 265 -10.01 6.44 7.59
CA PHE A 265 -10.23 5.84 8.92
C PHE A 265 -9.12 6.26 9.90
N LEU A 266 -9.08 5.71 11.13
CA LEU A 266 -8.00 6.03 12.07
C LEU A 266 -6.67 5.42 11.59
N PRO A 267 -5.60 6.25 11.48
CA PRO A 267 -4.32 5.84 10.92
C PRO A 267 -3.59 4.84 11.82
N ASN A 268 -2.56 4.21 11.26
CA ASN A 268 -1.48 3.64 12.03
C ASN A 268 -0.45 4.76 12.29
N ILE A 269 -0.10 5.01 13.56
CA ILE A 269 0.83 6.10 13.95
C ILE A 269 2.24 5.57 14.27
N ASN A 270 2.52 4.27 14.10
CA ASN A 270 3.78 3.66 14.56
C ASN A 270 5.05 4.31 13.97
N ASP A 271 5.01 4.72 12.71
CA ASP A 271 6.10 5.43 12.04
C ASP A 271 5.88 6.95 11.96
N GLY A 272 4.77 7.43 12.56
CA GLY A 272 4.29 8.79 12.44
C GLY A 272 5.02 9.82 13.32
N TYR A 273 4.77 11.06 12.98
CA TYR A 273 5.25 12.26 13.66
C TYR A 273 4.06 13.05 14.24
N PRO A 274 3.47 12.59 15.35
CA PRO A 274 2.17 13.08 15.80
C PRO A 274 2.13 14.57 16.12
N ARG A 275 3.25 15.17 16.56
CA ARG A 275 3.35 16.63 16.81
C ARG A 275 3.38 17.47 15.53
N GLU A 276 3.91 16.91 14.44
CA GLU A 276 4.04 17.64 13.17
C GLU A 276 2.88 17.40 12.22
N TRP A 277 2.31 16.22 12.28
CA TRP A 277 1.26 15.77 11.36
C TRP A 277 0.10 16.76 11.20
N PRO A 278 -0.46 17.39 12.25
CA PRO A 278 -1.50 18.42 12.09
C PRO A 278 -1.05 19.61 11.24
N ARG A 279 0.23 20.03 11.34
CA ARG A 279 0.78 21.13 10.53
C ARG A 279 0.91 20.73 9.08
N THR A 280 1.36 19.50 8.80
CA THR A 280 1.46 18.94 7.45
C THR A 280 0.08 18.89 6.80
N ILE A 281 -0.97 18.44 7.52
CA ILE A 281 -2.35 18.44 7.02
C ILE A 281 -2.84 19.88 6.73
N ASN A 282 -2.54 20.84 7.61
CA ASN A 282 -2.87 22.24 7.36
C ASN A 282 -2.19 22.78 6.10
N SER A 283 -0.96 22.40 5.81
CA SER A 283 -0.26 22.78 4.58
C SER A 283 -0.94 22.16 3.34
N ILE A 284 -1.28 20.87 3.39
CA ILE A 284 -2.03 20.19 2.31
C ILE A 284 -3.40 20.85 2.09
N ALA A 285 -4.07 21.32 3.16
CA ALA A 285 -5.36 21.98 3.08
C ALA A 285 -5.32 23.33 2.35
N GLN A 286 -4.14 23.95 2.16
CA GLN A 286 -3.98 25.17 1.37
C GLN A 286 -4.00 24.91 -0.14
N LEU A 287 -3.83 23.66 -0.57
CA LEU A 287 -3.97 23.30 -1.97
C LEU A 287 -5.41 23.53 -2.44
N ALA A 288 -5.55 24.13 -3.63
CA ALA A 288 -6.87 24.40 -4.22
C ALA A 288 -7.51 23.11 -4.77
N ALA A 289 -7.62 22.09 -3.93
CA ALA A 289 -8.22 20.80 -4.24
C ALA A 289 -9.64 20.70 -3.70
N ASP A 290 -10.58 20.22 -4.50
CA ASP A 290 -11.96 19.94 -4.07
C ASP A 290 -12.13 18.47 -3.66
N ARG A 291 -11.26 17.57 -4.15
CA ARG A 291 -11.36 16.13 -3.93
C ARG A 291 -10.02 15.57 -3.46
N LEU A 292 -10.09 14.75 -2.41
CA LEU A 292 -8.94 14.03 -1.89
C LEU A 292 -9.05 12.56 -2.24
N LEU A 293 -7.96 11.99 -2.75
CA LEU A 293 -7.80 10.58 -3.12
C LEU A 293 -6.85 9.94 -2.11
N PRO A 294 -7.37 9.33 -1.03
CA PRO A 294 -6.55 8.82 0.06
C PRO A 294 -5.92 7.47 -0.28
N GLY A 295 -4.80 7.15 0.36
CA GLY A 295 -4.18 5.81 0.26
C GLY A 295 -5.11 4.70 0.76
N HIS A 296 -6.00 5.01 1.70
CA HIS A 296 -6.99 4.07 2.22
C HIS A 296 -8.36 4.72 2.41
N GLY A 297 -9.42 3.94 2.13
CA GLY A 297 -10.80 4.38 2.26
C GLY A 297 -11.33 5.09 1.02
N PRO A 298 -12.56 5.62 1.07
CA PRO A 298 -13.21 6.21 -0.10
C PRO A 298 -12.67 7.60 -0.43
N VAL A 299 -12.92 8.04 -1.67
CA VAL A 299 -12.71 9.44 -2.10
C VAL A 299 -13.41 10.38 -1.13
N GLN A 300 -12.71 11.45 -0.74
CA GLN A 300 -13.27 12.51 0.10
C GLN A 300 -13.67 13.69 -0.81
N PRO A 301 -14.96 14.05 -0.82
CA PRO A 301 -15.49 15.05 -1.76
C PRO A 301 -15.20 16.50 -1.36
N ASP A 302 -14.63 16.69 -0.15
CA ASP A 302 -14.31 17.99 0.44
C ASP A 302 -13.26 17.84 1.54
N HIS A 303 -12.91 18.96 2.19
CA HIS A 303 -11.93 19.01 3.27
C HIS A 303 -12.49 18.67 4.66
N GLN A 304 -13.78 18.35 4.81
CA GLN A 304 -14.39 18.11 6.12
C GLN A 304 -13.72 16.94 6.85
N ARG A 305 -13.55 15.82 6.14
CA ARG A 305 -12.95 14.61 6.73
C ARG A 305 -11.46 14.79 7.04
N MET A 306 -10.75 15.51 6.20
CA MET A 306 -9.35 15.87 6.45
C MET A 306 -9.23 16.75 7.73
N THR A 307 -10.11 17.73 7.90
CA THR A 307 -10.15 18.55 9.12
C THR A 307 -10.44 17.72 10.37
N GLN A 308 -11.40 16.79 10.30
CA GLN A 308 -11.73 15.90 11.41
C GLN A 308 -10.57 14.95 11.73
N PHE A 309 -9.89 14.40 10.72
CA PHE A 309 -8.72 13.57 10.87
C PHE A 309 -7.57 14.33 11.55
N ARG A 310 -7.28 15.57 11.11
CA ARG A 310 -6.33 16.45 11.77
C ARG A 310 -6.67 16.67 13.24
N ASN A 311 -7.92 17.02 13.52
CA ASN A 311 -8.39 17.29 14.90
C ASN A 311 -8.22 16.05 15.79
N TYR A 312 -8.44 14.85 15.25
CA TYR A 312 -8.20 13.61 15.97
C TYR A 312 -6.72 13.44 16.34
N ILE A 313 -5.80 13.63 15.38
CA ILE A 313 -4.36 13.51 15.65
C ILE A 313 -3.93 14.55 16.71
N GLU A 314 -4.36 15.79 16.57
CA GLU A 314 -4.02 16.88 17.47
C GLU A 314 -4.56 16.64 18.88
N GLU A 315 -5.83 16.26 19.04
CA GLU A 315 -6.44 15.96 20.33
C GLU A 315 -5.77 14.78 21.02
N LEU A 316 -5.58 13.67 20.31
CA LEU A 316 -4.93 12.47 20.86
C LEU A 316 -3.50 12.77 21.31
N THR A 317 -2.75 13.50 20.49
CA THR A 317 -1.36 13.87 20.81
C THR A 317 -1.32 14.74 22.07
N GLY A 318 -2.16 15.75 22.18
CA GLY A 318 -2.21 16.65 23.36
C GLY A 318 -2.60 15.91 24.65
N ILE A 319 -3.56 14.98 24.58
CA ILE A 319 -3.97 14.18 25.75
C ILE A 319 -2.83 13.27 26.21
N VAL A 320 -2.20 12.55 25.27
CA VAL A 320 -1.11 11.60 25.58
C VAL A 320 0.11 12.38 26.11
N GLU A 321 0.46 13.50 25.48
CA GLU A 321 1.58 14.36 25.91
C GLU A 321 1.35 14.91 27.33
N THR A 322 0.17 15.43 27.62
CA THR A 322 -0.20 15.91 28.95
C THR A 322 -0.09 14.78 29.99
N GLY A 323 -0.63 13.61 29.66
CA GLY A 323 -0.56 12.46 30.56
C GLY A 323 0.89 12.01 30.82
N LYS A 324 1.71 11.90 29.77
CA LYS A 324 3.14 11.52 29.89
C LYS A 324 3.90 12.54 30.76
N ASN A 325 3.66 13.84 30.55
CA ASN A 325 4.32 14.91 31.31
C ASN A 325 3.87 14.96 32.78
N THR A 326 2.68 14.46 33.09
CA THR A 326 2.18 14.33 34.49
C THR A 326 2.51 12.97 35.12
N GLY A 327 3.37 12.16 34.49
CA GLY A 327 3.89 10.91 35.03
C GLY A 327 2.99 9.69 34.84
N LYS A 328 1.92 9.77 34.03
CA LYS A 328 1.10 8.61 33.72
C LYS A 328 1.85 7.60 32.85
N SER A 329 1.77 6.34 33.24
CA SER A 329 2.28 5.22 32.45
C SER A 329 1.47 5.01 31.17
N LEU A 330 2.04 4.31 30.19
CA LEU A 330 1.34 3.92 28.97
C LEU A 330 0.07 3.12 29.27
N ASP A 331 0.13 2.18 30.24
CA ASP A 331 -1.04 1.36 30.61
C ASP A 331 -2.18 2.17 31.22
N GLU A 332 -1.85 3.18 32.04
CA GLU A 332 -2.85 4.11 32.55
C GLU A 332 -3.50 4.94 31.43
N LEU A 333 -2.70 5.43 30.48
CA LEU A 333 -3.21 6.19 29.35
C LEU A 333 -4.12 5.34 28.45
N ARG A 334 -3.71 4.11 28.12
CA ARG A 334 -4.54 3.20 27.31
C ARG A 334 -5.89 2.90 27.95
N LYS A 335 -5.95 2.82 29.28
CA LYS A 335 -7.20 2.58 30.03
C LYS A 335 -8.05 3.84 30.19
N SER A 336 -7.41 5.03 30.23
CA SER A 336 -8.11 6.29 30.53
C SER A 336 -8.60 7.06 29.31
N ILE A 337 -8.28 6.61 28.08
CA ILE A 337 -8.66 7.27 26.83
C ILE A 337 -9.59 6.36 26.00
N PRO A 338 -10.87 6.21 26.38
CA PRO A 338 -11.84 5.47 25.57
C PRO A 338 -12.28 6.31 24.36
N VAL A 339 -12.80 5.68 23.31
CA VAL A 339 -13.34 6.35 22.11
C VAL A 339 -14.33 7.47 22.45
N ALA A 340 -15.16 7.26 23.47
CA ALA A 340 -16.17 8.23 23.91
C ALA A 340 -15.59 9.51 24.53
N SER A 341 -14.33 9.50 24.98
CA SER A 341 -13.68 10.68 25.57
C SER A 341 -13.11 11.66 24.55
N LEU A 342 -12.90 11.22 23.31
CA LEU A 342 -12.32 12.05 22.26
C LEU A 342 -13.41 12.89 21.57
N LYS A 343 -13.37 14.20 21.77
CA LYS A 343 -14.34 15.15 21.17
C LYS A 343 -14.30 15.10 19.65
N SER A 344 -13.11 14.95 19.06
CA SER A 344 -12.94 14.83 17.62
C SER A 344 -13.69 13.64 17.04
N LEU A 345 -13.73 12.50 17.72
CA LEU A 345 -14.48 11.30 17.28
C LEU A 345 -16.00 11.47 17.46
N GLN A 346 -16.44 12.28 18.40
CA GLN A 346 -17.87 12.55 18.61
C GLN A 346 -18.42 13.62 17.63
N ALA A 347 -17.55 14.46 17.07
CA ALA A 347 -17.95 15.57 16.23
C ALA A 347 -18.45 15.10 14.85
N ASN A 348 -19.65 15.58 14.45
CA ASN A 348 -20.20 15.41 13.09
C ASN A 348 -20.15 13.99 12.53
N GLY A 349 -20.33 12.97 13.39
CA GLY A 349 -20.36 11.56 13.01
C GLY A 349 -19.00 10.99 12.57
N PHE A 350 -17.89 11.62 12.92
CA PHE A 350 -16.56 11.16 12.50
C PHE A 350 -16.23 9.79 13.07
N GLY A 351 -16.51 9.51 14.34
CA GLY A 351 -16.28 8.20 14.94
C GLY A 351 -17.03 7.08 14.23
N ALA A 352 -18.31 7.30 13.87
CA ALA A 352 -19.08 6.33 13.10
C ALA A 352 -18.50 6.12 11.69
N TYR A 353 -18.06 7.19 11.03
CA TYR A 353 -17.43 7.14 9.72
C TYR A 353 -16.13 6.33 9.74
N VAL A 354 -15.20 6.64 10.65
CA VAL A 354 -13.91 5.93 10.72
C VAL A 354 -14.06 4.50 11.20
N GLY A 355 -14.97 4.23 12.13
CA GLY A 355 -15.26 2.87 12.62
C GLY A 355 -15.91 1.99 11.55
N GLY A 356 -16.83 2.54 10.76
CA GLY A 356 -17.43 1.85 9.61
C GLY A 356 -16.42 1.54 8.52
N ASN A 357 -15.52 2.48 8.23
CA ASN A 357 -14.50 2.33 7.20
C ASN A 357 -13.34 1.43 7.62
N LEU A 358 -12.97 1.41 8.90
CA LEU A 358 -11.84 0.62 9.40
C LEU A 358 -11.94 -0.84 8.99
N ASN A 359 -13.10 -1.47 9.21
CA ASN A 359 -13.31 -2.88 8.88
C ASN A 359 -13.70 -3.12 7.41
N LYS A 360 -14.11 -2.08 6.69
CA LYS A 360 -14.50 -2.18 5.29
C LYS A 360 -13.30 -2.08 4.34
N TYR A 361 -12.31 -1.29 4.69
CA TYR A 361 -11.18 -0.94 3.80
C TYR A 361 -9.81 -1.38 4.33
N THR A 362 -9.75 -1.97 5.54
CA THR A 362 -8.53 -2.61 6.03
C THR A 362 -8.83 -4.03 6.46
N VAL A 363 -8.40 -5.00 5.71
CA VAL A 363 -8.32 -6.37 6.20
C VAL A 363 -6.85 -6.69 6.43
N TYR A 364 -6.39 -6.46 7.65
CA TYR A 364 -5.20 -7.14 8.11
C TYR A 364 -5.54 -8.62 8.27
N VAL A 365 -4.68 -9.49 7.75
CA VAL A 365 -4.85 -10.93 7.84
C VAL A 365 -5.26 -11.33 9.27
N GLY A 366 -6.51 -11.69 9.42
CA GLY A 366 -7.02 -12.31 10.65
C GLY A 366 -7.73 -11.46 11.68
N SER A 367 -7.95 -10.16 11.49
CA SER A 367 -8.70 -9.40 12.50
C SER A 367 -9.65 -8.35 11.89
N ARG A 368 -10.88 -8.39 12.34
CA ARG A 368 -11.68 -7.16 12.41
C ARG A 368 -11.16 -6.41 13.62
N THR A 369 -10.53 -5.25 13.42
CA THR A 369 -10.00 -4.46 14.53
C THR A 369 -11.09 -3.52 15.04
N PRO A 370 -11.61 -3.67 16.27
CA PRO A 370 -12.49 -2.68 16.85
C PRO A 370 -11.85 -1.30 16.88
N LEU A 371 -12.68 -0.25 16.84
CA LEU A 371 -12.19 1.12 16.89
C LEU A 371 -11.40 1.40 18.18
N GLU A 372 -11.82 0.79 19.29
CA GLU A 372 -11.17 0.84 20.59
C GLU A 372 -9.75 0.27 20.55
N ASP A 373 -9.55 -0.88 19.90
CA ASP A 373 -8.22 -1.48 19.77
C ASP A 373 -7.30 -0.63 18.90
N ARG A 374 -7.84 -0.04 17.83
CA ARG A 374 -7.08 0.92 16.99
C ARG A 374 -6.69 2.16 17.79
N LEU A 375 -7.60 2.71 18.57
CA LEU A 375 -7.32 3.85 19.44
C LEU A 375 -6.25 3.49 20.49
N ALA A 376 -6.36 2.34 21.16
CA ALA A 376 -5.36 1.89 22.14
C ALA A 376 -3.97 1.75 21.50
N ALA A 377 -3.89 1.22 20.28
CA ALA A 377 -2.64 1.14 19.53
C ALA A 377 -2.11 2.55 19.17
N ASN A 378 -2.98 3.49 18.82
CA ASN A 378 -2.59 4.87 18.53
C ASN A 378 -2.13 5.61 19.79
N VAL A 379 -2.72 5.39 20.96
CA VAL A 379 -2.23 5.91 22.25
C VAL A 379 -0.79 5.45 22.48
N GLU A 380 -0.52 4.15 22.28
CA GLU A 380 0.82 3.60 22.42
C GLU A 380 1.81 4.21 21.43
N ALA A 381 1.42 4.31 20.17
CA ALA A 381 2.25 4.87 19.11
C ALA A 381 2.59 6.35 19.37
N VAL A 382 1.61 7.15 19.75
CA VAL A 382 1.83 8.55 20.14
C VAL A 382 2.78 8.63 21.34
N TYR A 383 2.52 7.86 22.40
CA TYR A 383 3.38 7.85 23.60
C TYR A 383 4.85 7.57 23.28
N LYS A 384 5.11 6.63 22.37
CA LYS A 384 6.48 6.28 21.93
C LYS A 384 7.10 7.33 21.01
N ASN A 385 6.28 7.98 20.17
CA ASN A 385 6.73 8.87 19.10
C ASN A 385 6.73 10.36 19.47
N LEU A 386 6.30 10.73 20.70
CA LEU A 386 6.30 12.14 21.13
C LEU A 386 7.68 12.80 20.99
N ASP A 387 8.76 12.06 21.28
CA ASP A 387 10.12 12.59 21.26
C ASP A 387 10.86 12.30 19.95
N ARG A 388 10.14 11.80 18.94
CA ARG A 388 10.71 11.52 17.62
C ARG A 388 10.93 12.82 16.87
N SER A 389 12.19 13.11 16.58
CA SER A 389 12.67 14.30 15.85
C SER A 389 13.07 13.95 14.40
#